data_7ae6935e18748c12ba68aee281d55ca9
#
_entry.id   7ae6935e18748c12ba68aee281d55ca9
#
_cell.length_a   1.000
_cell.length_b   1.000
_cell.length_c   1.000
_cell.angle_alpha   90.00
_cell.angle_beta   90.00
_cell.angle_gamma   90.00
#
_symmetry.space_group_name_H-M   'P 1'
#
loop_
_entity.id
_entity.type
_entity.pdbx_description
1 polymer ?
#
loop_
_entity_poly.entity_id
_entity_poly.type
_entity_poly.pdbx_seq_one_letter_code
_entity_poly.pdbx_strand_id
1 'polypeptide(L)'
;MSKVIVVGGGASGMMAALSASKNNNEVILIERNGELGRKLRATGGGRCNFTNNREIEDFFDKVVNNKKFLYSSFYSFTNKDLISYFESKNLEYKIEEENDHKVYTKNDKSIEVIEVLNKDLINHNVKIMYNKKVIDIITEETTEKDDSNKDKLKYLIKGVILDNGDKIFGDKVIISTGGVSYSKTGSDGSMYKILQNHGHTLNRLYPALVPLTIEEKWIKNLQGISMKSVEISCKIKKKKISKTGDMLFAHFGITGPCVLIMSSYINKIIEKEKVELNIDFLPNLNADEISSRIREVPNKNIINNLKQILPQNFLKEILALLSLNDKKASDLSKVDEIKIIEYIKNMKLTCNGTTGINTGMVTSGGISVKEINSSTMESKLIKNLFFTGEVIDIDAETGGYNLQIAFSTGYLSGISV
;
A
#
# COMPACT_ATOMS: atom_id res chain seq x y z
N MET A 1 -24.17 26.30 6.97
CA MET A 1 -22.74 26.49 6.67
C MET A 1 -21.97 26.01 7.90
N SER A 2 -21.31 24.87 7.78
CA SER A 2 -20.50 24.30 8.88
C SER A 2 -19.03 24.67 8.69
N LYS A 3 -18.30 24.75 9.79
CA LYS A 3 -16.85 24.93 9.77
C LYS A 3 -16.17 23.56 9.89
N VAL A 4 -15.49 23.14 8.83
CA VAL A 4 -14.85 21.85 8.72
C VAL A 4 -13.34 21.99 8.82
N ILE A 5 -12.71 21.23 9.72
CA ILE A 5 -11.26 21.17 9.87
C ILE A 5 -10.77 19.84 9.31
N VAL A 6 -9.85 19.88 8.36
CA VAL A 6 -9.17 18.69 7.81
C VAL A 6 -7.74 18.67 8.31
N VAL A 7 -7.34 17.59 8.97
CA VAL A 7 -6.00 17.42 9.56
C VAL A 7 -5.16 16.50 8.69
N GLY A 8 -4.16 17.06 8.01
CA GLY A 8 -3.24 16.38 7.10
C GLY A 8 -3.54 16.64 5.62
N GLY A 9 -2.56 17.20 4.91
CA GLY A 9 -2.63 17.58 3.48
C GLY A 9 -2.11 16.52 2.52
N GLY A 10 -2.35 15.23 2.82
CA GLY A 10 -2.08 14.11 1.91
C GLY A 10 -3.19 13.93 0.86
N ALA A 11 -3.12 12.86 0.05
CA ALA A 11 -4.12 12.56 -0.98
C ALA A 11 -5.56 12.54 -0.45
N SER A 12 -5.79 11.84 0.66
CA SER A 12 -7.12 11.75 1.27
C SER A 12 -7.60 13.08 1.85
N GLY A 13 -6.71 13.84 2.51
CA GLY A 13 -7.08 15.12 3.10
C GLY A 13 -7.35 16.21 2.07
N MET A 14 -6.58 16.28 1.00
CA MET A 14 -6.85 17.22 -0.10
C MET A 14 -8.21 16.92 -0.74
N MET A 15 -8.52 15.63 -1.01
CA MET A 15 -9.81 15.25 -1.58
C MET A 15 -10.97 15.51 -0.60
N ALA A 16 -10.78 15.22 0.70
CA ALA A 16 -11.79 15.51 1.73
C ALA A 16 -12.09 17.01 1.84
N ALA A 17 -11.06 17.84 1.84
CA ALA A 17 -11.21 19.29 1.89
C ALA A 17 -11.94 19.85 0.63
N LEU A 18 -11.58 19.34 -0.56
CA LEU A 18 -12.27 19.70 -1.81
C LEU A 18 -13.73 19.29 -1.79
N SER A 19 -14.03 18.06 -1.35
CA SER A 19 -15.42 17.57 -1.32
C SER A 19 -16.26 18.30 -0.28
N ALA A 20 -15.69 18.61 0.89
CA ALA A 20 -16.36 19.39 1.92
C ALA A 20 -16.66 20.84 1.48
N SER A 21 -15.75 21.47 0.72
CA SER A 21 -15.94 22.87 0.26
C SER A 21 -17.07 23.01 -0.76
N LYS A 22 -17.34 21.97 -1.54
CA LYS A 22 -18.46 21.97 -2.53
C LYS A 22 -19.84 22.00 -1.87
N ASN A 23 -19.95 21.67 -0.58
CA ASN A 23 -21.19 21.69 0.20
C ASN A 23 -21.40 23.03 0.94
N ASN A 24 -20.82 24.11 0.46
CA ASN A 24 -20.89 25.46 1.06
C ASN A 24 -20.37 25.51 2.53
N ASN A 25 -19.41 24.67 2.88
CA ASN A 25 -18.75 24.70 4.18
C ASN A 25 -17.53 25.66 4.17
N GLU A 26 -17.25 26.29 5.31
CA GLU A 26 -15.94 26.92 5.57
C GLU A 26 -14.92 25.80 5.86
N VAL A 27 -13.93 25.62 5.01
CA VAL A 27 -12.94 24.53 5.15
C VAL A 27 -11.56 25.05 5.49
N ILE A 28 -10.96 24.48 6.56
CA ILE A 28 -9.57 24.72 6.95
C ILE A 28 -8.81 23.41 6.81
N LEU A 29 -7.79 23.39 5.98
CA LEU A 29 -6.84 22.26 5.83
C LEU A 29 -5.55 22.59 6.60
N ILE A 30 -5.23 21.78 7.61
CA ILE A 30 -4.05 21.95 8.47
C ILE A 30 -2.99 20.94 8.04
N GLU A 31 -1.83 21.43 7.61
CA GLU A 31 -0.69 20.60 7.21
C GLU A 31 0.55 20.95 8.07
N ARG A 32 1.19 19.91 8.62
CA ARG A 32 2.38 20.08 9.47
C ARG A 32 3.64 20.50 8.71
N ASN A 33 3.70 20.20 7.42
CA ASN A 33 4.80 20.56 6.54
C ASN A 33 4.54 21.90 5.85
N GLY A 34 5.58 22.44 5.19
CA GLY A 34 5.48 23.64 4.35
C GLY A 34 4.85 23.39 2.97
N GLU A 35 4.43 22.18 2.66
CA GLU A 35 3.85 21.80 1.37
C GLU A 35 2.86 20.64 1.53
N LEU A 36 1.87 20.56 0.63
CA LEU A 36 0.93 19.44 0.54
C LEU A 36 1.55 18.24 -0.19
N GLY A 37 1.02 17.05 0.09
CA GLY A 37 1.26 15.87 -0.73
C GLY A 37 2.67 15.28 -0.67
N ARG A 38 3.46 15.51 0.39
CA ARG A 38 4.86 15.04 0.48
C ARG A 38 4.98 13.53 0.25
N LYS A 39 4.11 12.71 0.86
CA LYS A 39 4.10 11.27 0.64
C LYS A 39 3.62 10.92 -0.78
N LEU A 40 2.61 11.63 -1.28
CA LEU A 40 2.11 11.47 -2.64
C LEU A 40 3.21 11.71 -3.69
N ARG A 41 4.06 12.71 -3.47
CA ARG A 41 5.23 13.00 -4.34
C ARG A 41 6.19 11.82 -4.44
N ALA A 42 6.36 11.04 -3.38
CA ALA A 42 7.26 9.88 -3.34
C ALA A 42 6.66 8.60 -3.96
N THR A 43 5.35 8.58 -4.24
CA THR A 43 4.69 7.38 -4.75
C THR A 43 5.12 7.02 -6.17
N GLY A 44 5.16 5.72 -6.48
CA GLY A 44 5.55 5.22 -7.79
C GLY A 44 6.96 5.63 -8.22
N GLY A 45 7.89 5.86 -7.27
CA GLY A 45 9.24 6.35 -7.57
C GLY A 45 9.27 7.79 -8.11
N GLY A 46 8.28 8.62 -7.74
CA GLY A 46 8.12 9.99 -8.23
C GLY A 46 7.17 10.12 -9.42
N ARG A 47 6.68 9.00 -9.97
CA ARG A 47 5.76 8.96 -11.11
C ARG A 47 4.29 9.16 -10.73
N CYS A 48 3.90 8.82 -9.51
CA CYS A 48 2.54 8.78 -8.98
C CYS A 48 1.60 7.85 -9.78
N ASN A 49 1.58 6.57 -9.40
CA ASN A 49 0.50 5.68 -9.81
C ASN A 49 -0.76 6.02 -9.00
N PHE A 50 -1.57 6.98 -9.49
CA PHE A 50 -2.65 7.57 -8.68
C PHE A 50 -3.91 6.71 -8.62
N THR A 51 -4.10 5.78 -9.58
CA THR A 51 -5.16 4.77 -9.58
C THR A 51 -4.85 3.62 -10.54
N ASN A 52 -5.83 2.77 -10.80
CA ASN A 52 -5.78 1.67 -11.75
C ASN A 52 -7.00 1.75 -12.68
N ASN A 53 -6.87 1.27 -13.93
CA ASN A 53 -7.96 1.33 -14.92
C ASN A 53 -8.84 0.07 -14.95
N ARG A 54 -8.64 -0.88 -14.03
CA ARG A 54 -9.55 -2.03 -13.88
C ARG A 54 -10.94 -1.60 -13.44
N GLU A 55 -11.91 -2.50 -13.54
CA GLU A 55 -13.23 -2.26 -12.98
C GLU A 55 -13.16 -2.16 -11.45
N ILE A 56 -14.03 -1.33 -10.85
CA ILE A 56 -13.96 -1.04 -9.40
C ILE A 56 -14.18 -2.30 -8.54
N GLU A 57 -14.91 -3.28 -9.06
CA GLU A 57 -15.13 -4.58 -8.43
C GLU A 57 -13.81 -5.34 -8.19
N ASP A 58 -12.87 -5.25 -9.13
CA ASP A 58 -11.56 -5.90 -9.04
C ASP A 58 -10.70 -5.33 -7.92
N PHE A 59 -10.95 -4.08 -7.52
CA PHE A 59 -10.23 -3.43 -6.43
C PHE A 59 -10.44 -4.12 -5.09
N PHE A 60 -11.62 -4.70 -4.85
CA PHE A 60 -11.90 -5.43 -3.61
C PHE A 60 -11.00 -6.65 -3.43
N ASP A 61 -10.57 -7.29 -4.52
CA ASP A 61 -9.66 -8.43 -4.46
C ASP A 61 -8.20 -8.03 -4.25
N LYS A 62 -7.90 -6.74 -4.42
CA LYS A 62 -6.60 -6.15 -4.15
C LYS A 62 -6.47 -5.60 -2.72
N VAL A 63 -7.58 -5.42 -2.01
CA VAL A 63 -7.58 -5.00 -0.61
C VAL A 63 -7.22 -6.17 0.29
N VAL A 64 -6.16 -6.03 1.07
CA VAL A 64 -5.62 -7.10 1.94
C VAL A 64 -6.42 -7.21 3.23
N ASN A 65 -6.74 -6.08 3.87
CA ASN A 65 -7.48 -6.02 5.13
C ASN A 65 -8.77 -5.20 5.00
N ASN A 66 -9.84 -5.69 5.63
CA ASN A 66 -11.11 -4.96 5.82
C ASN A 66 -11.83 -4.52 4.53
N LYS A 67 -11.70 -5.27 3.42
CA LYS A 67 -12.25 -4.91 2.10
C LYS A 67 -13.74 -4.53 2.13
N LYS A 68 -14.56 -5.19 2.96
CA LYS A 68 -16.00 -4.91 3.05
C LYS A 68 -16.31 -3.50 3.56
N PHE A 69 -15.41 -2.87 4.29
CA PHE A 69 -15.59 -1.50 4.77
C PHE A 69 -15.59 -0.47 3.63
N LEU A 70 -14.96 -0.79 2.50
CA LEU A 70 -14.78 0.14 1.38
C LEU A 70 -15.95 0.22 0.40
N TYR A 71 -17.01 -0.57 0.55
CA TYR A 71 -18.10 -0.57 -0.43
C TYR A 71 -18.65 0.84 -0.68
N SER A 72 -19.05 1.54 0.37
CA SER A 72 -19.62 2.88 0.20
C SER A 72 -18.63 3.87 -0.41
N SER A 73 -17.36 3.86 0.03
CA SER A 73 -16.37 4.80 -0.48
C SER A 73 -15.99 4.53 -1.94
N PHE A 74 -15.80 3.27 -2.34
CA PHE A 74 -15.46 2.93 -3.72
C PHE A 74 -16.60 3.22 -4.70
N TYR A 75 -17.86 2.98 -4.32
CA TYR A 75 -19.00 3.29 -5.19
C TYR A 75 -19.44 4.77 -5.11
N SER A 76 -19.07 5.51 -4.07
CA SER A 76 -19.28 6.97 -4.02
C SER A 76 -18.29 7.75 -4.88
N PHE A 77 -17.06 7.21 -5.06
CA PHE A 77 -16.03 7.84 -5.89
C PHE A 77 -15.11 6.75 -6.44
N THR A 78 -15.43 6.29 -7.64
CA THR A 78 -14.72 5.20 -8.33
C THR A 78 -13.38 5.68 -8.90
N ASN A 79 -12.59 4.75 -9.40
CA ASN A 79 -11.38 5.06 -10.16
C ASN A 79 -11.70 5.82 -11.47
N LYS A 80 -12.83 5.54 -12.09
CA LYS A 80 -13.28 6.28 -13.30
C LYS A 80 -13.64 7.72 -12.95
N ASP A 81 -14.31 7.93 -11.79
CA ASP A 81 -14.59 9.28 -11.30
C ASP A 81 -13.32 10.07 -10.99
N LEU A 82 -12.30 9.40 -10.40
CA LEU A 82 -11.01 10.02 -10.13
C LEU A 82 -10.28 10.42 -11.43
N ILE A 83 -10.28 9.53 -12.43
CA ILE A 83 -9.70 9.82 -13.75
C ILE A 83 -10.44 11.02 -14.38
N SER A 84 -11.77 10.98 -14.42
CA SER A 84 -12.60 12.06 -14.97
C SER A 84 -12.40 13.39 -14.22
N TYR A 85 -12.23 13.34 -12.89
CA TYR A 85 -11.88 14.52 -12.10
C TYR A 85 -10.57 15.14 -12.58
N PHE A 86 -9.50 14.37 -12.73
CA PHE A 86 -8.22 14.89 -13.21
C PHE A 86 -8.27 15.35 -14.67
N GLU A 87 -8.99 14.65 -15.55
CA GLU A 87 -9.25 15.08 -16.94
C GLU A 87 -9.94 16.45 -16.97
N SER A 88 -10.96 16.64 -16.13
CA SER A 88 -11.70 17.92 -16.04
C SER A 88 -10.82 19.11 -15.61
N LYS A 89 -9.66 18.81 -15.03
CA LYS A 89 -8.64 19.79 -14.61
C LYS A 89 -7.47 19.86 -15.59
N ASN A 90 -7.59 19.25 -16.76
CA ASN A 90 -6.58 19.19 -17.82
C ASN A 90 -5.28 18.47 -17.41
N LEU A 91 -5.35 17.50 -16.49
CA LEU A 91 -4.23 16.61 -16.20
C LEU A 91 -4.17 15.53 -17.28
N GLU A 92 -3.11 15.55 -18.10
CA GLU A 92 -2.85 14.45 -19.03
C GLU A 92 -2.32 13.23 -18.29
N TYR A 93 -2.86 12.06 -18.63
CA TYR A 93 -2.44 10.78 -18.02
C TYR A 93 -2.20 9.72 -19.10
N LYS A 94 -1.63 8.60 -18.66
CA LYS A 94 -1.46 7.39 -19.46
C LYS A 94 -1.84 6.16 -18.65
N ILE A 95 -2.33 5.14 -19.36
CA ILE A 95 -2.61 3.82 -18.81
C ILE A 95 -1.53 2.87 -19.32
N GLU A 96 -0.83 2.21 -18.39
CA GLU A 96 0.16 1.19 -18.72
C GLU A 96 -0.53 -0.19 -18.67
N GLU A 97 -1.15 -0.60 -19.80
CA GLU A 97 -1.92 -1.85 -19.92
C GLU A 97 -1.07 -3.09 -19.57
N GLU A 98 0.17 -3.15 -20.08
CA GLU A 98 1.11 -4.25 -19.80
C GLU A 98 1.64 -4.25 -18.36
N ASN A 99 1.48 -3.13 -17.64
CA ASN A 99 1.89 -2.97 -16.24
C ASN A 99 0.68 -2.98 -15.31
N ASP A 100 -0.18 -3.96 -15.46
CA ASP A 100 -1.37 -4.19 -14.62
C ASP A 100 -2.35 -3.00 -14.63
N HIS A 101 -2.56 -2.36 -15.79
CA HIS A 101 -3.50 -1.25 -16.01
C HIS A 101 -3.29 -0.02 -15.09
N LYS A 102 -2.05 0.20 -14.64
CA LYS A 102 -1.71 1.33 -13.77
C LYS A 102 -1.87 2.65 -14.49
N VAL A 103 -2.40 3.64 -13.76
CA VAL A 103 -2.62 5.00 -14.28
C VAL A 103 -1.59 5.95 -13.70
N TYR A 104 -0.85 6.64 -14.57
CA TYR A 104 0.18 7.62 -14.23
C TYR A 104 -0.09 8.94 -14.93
N THR A 105 0.54 10.02 -14.46
CA THR A 105 0.60 11.25 -15.26
C THR A 105 1.36 10.98 -16.55
N LYS A 106 1.00 11.68 -17.64
CA LYS A 106 1.65 11.49 -18.96
C LYS A 106 3.16 11.69 -18.91
N ASN A 107 3.62 12.67 -18.12
CA ASN A 107 5.01 13.05 -18.00
C ASN A 107 5.77 12.30 -16.88
N ASP A 108 5.15 11.31 -16.24
CA ASP A 108 5.73 10.56 -15.10
C ASP A 108 6.16 11.47 -13.93
N LYS A 109 5.37 12.50 -13.61
CA LYS A 109 5.66 13.48 -12.56
C LYS A 109 4.54 13.55 -11.53
N SER A 110 4.79 13.02 -10.35
CA SER A 110 3.84 13.06 -9.23
C SER A 110 3.42 14.49 -8.81
N ILE A 111 4.26 15.47 -9.06
CA ILE A 111 3.98 16.86 -8.71
C ILE A 111 2.75 17.40 -9.46
N GLU A 112 2.50 16.96 -10.68
CA GLU A 112 1.35 17.40 -11.49
C GLU A 112 0.01 17.09 -10.81
N VAL A 113 -0.10 15.92 -10.17
CA VAL A 113 -1.29 15.53 -9.38
C VAL A 113 -1.47 16.48 -8.18
N ILE A 114 -0.38 16.81 -7.50
CA ILE A 114 -0.40 17.69 -6.32
C ILE A 114 -0.77 19.12 -6.72
N GLU A 115 -0.22 19.62 -7.81
CA GLU A 115 -0.49 20.97 -8.32
C GLU A 115 -1.95 21.15 -8.73
N VAL A 116 -2.54 20.15 -9.40
CA VAL A 116 -3.96 20.14 -9.74
C VAL A 116 -4.82 20.22 -8.49
N LEU A 117 -4.57 19.35 -7.50
CA LEU A 117 -5.32 19.35 -6.24
C LEU A 117 -5.17 20.66 -5.48
N ASN A 118 -3.95 21.19 -5.38
CA ASN A 118 -3.67 22.43 -4.67
C ASN A 118 -4.36 23.65 -5.33
N LYS A 119 -4.29 23.73 -6.67
CA LYS A 119 -4.99 24.77 -7.42
C LYS A 119 -6.50 24.71 -7.22
N ASP A 120 -7.05 23.49 -7.19
CA ASP A 120 -8.49 23.31 -7.00
C ASP A 120 -8.94 23.66 -5.56
N LEU A 121 -8.12 23.36 -4.54
CA LEU A 121 -8.34 23.81 -3.16
C LEU A 121 -8.41 25.33 -3.05
N ILE A 122 -7.49 26.03 -3.70
CA ILE A 122 -7.45 27.51 -3.74
C ILE A 122 -8.70 28.05 -4.43
N ASN A 123 -9.09 27.48 -5.58
CA ASN A 123 -10.27 27.89 -6.33
C ASN A 123 -11.60 27.72 -5.55
N HIS A 124 -11.63 26.76 -4.61
CA HIS A 124 -12.78 26.53 -3.73
C HIS A 124 -12.65 27.25 -2.37
N ASN A 125 -11.75 28.23 -2.26
CA ASN A 125 -11.54 29.02 -1.03
C ASN A 125 -11.20 28.21 0.23
N VAL A 126 -10.57 27.03 0.07
CA VAL A 126 -10.08 26.27 1.22
C VAL A 126 -8.91 27.01 1.86
N LYS A 127 -9.03 27.32 3.16
CA LYS A 127 -7.95 27.94 3.93
C LYS A 127 -6.91 26.90 4.28
N ILE A 128 -5.71 27.03 3.75
CA ILE A 128 -4.61 26.10 4.03
C ILE A 128 -3.68 26.70 5.09
N MET A 129 -3.43 25.94 6.17
CA MET A 129 -2.51 26.33 7.24
C MET A 129 -1.30 25.40 7.20
N TYR A 130 -0.20 25.89 6.66
CA TYR A 130 1.09 25.19 6.59
C TYR A 130 1.89 25.32 7.89
N ASN A 131 2.84 24.39 8.11
CA ASN A 131 3.75 24.36 9.25
C ASN A 131 2.99 24.42 10.58
N LYS A 132 1.83 23.73 10.66
CA LYS A 132 0.99 23.64 11.85
C LYS A 132 0.71 22.16 12.15
N LYS A 133 1.19 21.71 13.29
CA LYS A 133 0.97 20.34 13.77
C LYS A 133 -0.20 20.32 14.74
N VAL A 134 -1.19 19.47 14.49
CA VAL A 134 -2.24 19.17 15.47
C VAL A 134 -1.66 18.20 16.50
N ILE A 135 -1.81 18.56 17.77
CA ILE A 135 -1.30 17.78 18.92
C ILE A 135 -2.41 17.24 19.82
N ASP A 136 -3.66 17.69 19.64
CA ASP A 136 -4.82 17.12 20.31
C ASP A 136 -6.12 17.53 19.59
N ILE A 137 -7.22 16.86 19.94
CA ILE A 137 -8.59 17.20 19.53
C ILE A 137 -9.37 17.73 20.74
N ILE A 138 -10.30 18.65 20.49
CA ILE A 138 -11.16 19.24 21.51
C ILE A 138 -12.50 18.52 21.44
N THR A 139 -12.91 17.87 22.52
CA THR A 139 -14.20 17.18 22.62
C THR A 139 -15.01 17.67 23.81
N GLU A 140 -16.33 17.55 23.73
CA GLU A 140 -17.29 17.86 24.78
C GLU A 140 -18.20 16.64 24.99
N GLU A 141 -18.55 16.32 26.23
CA GLU A 141 -19.52 15.27 26.51
C GLU A 141 -20.88 15.63 25.94
N THR A 142 -21.52 14.70 25.22
CA THR A 142 -22.87 14.90 24.70
C THR A 142 -23.89 14.29 25.63
N THR A 143 -24.96 15.06 25.90
CA THR A 143 -26.13 14.61 26.68
C THR A 143 -27.23 14.03 25.78
N GLU A 144 -27.07 14.06 24.45
CA GLU A 144 -28.06 13.52 23.52
C GLU A 144 -28.15 12.00 23.69
N LYS A 145 -29.35 11.56 24.16
CA LYS A 145 -29.74 10.16 24.16
C LYS A 145 -30.26 9.85 22.75
N ASP A 146 -29.49 9.12 21.96
CA ASP A 146 -30.04 8.51 20.77
C ASP A 146 -30.72 7.20 21.17
N ASP A 147 -32.05 7.20 21.20
CA ASP A 147 -32.87 6.05 21.61
C ASP A 147 -32.80 4.88 20.60
N SER A 148 -32.14 5.05 19.44
CA SER A 148 -32.09 4.09 18.34
C SER A 148 -30.83 3.24 18.27
N ASN A 149 -29.73 3.56 18.99
CA ASN A 149 -28.47 2.87 18.84
C ASN A 149 -27.83 2.46 20.20
N LYS A 150 -27.50 1.18 20.33
CA LYS A 150 -26.85 0.64 21.56
C LYS A 150 -25.42 1.15 21.78
N ASP A 151 -24.79 1.74 20.75
CA ASP A 151 -23.48 2.35 20.80
C ASP A 151 -23.63 3.87 21.03
N LYS A 152 -23.69 4.29 22.29
CA LYS A 152 -23.84 5.70 22.68
C LYS A 152 -22.61 6.52 22.25
N LEU A 153 -22.80 7.48 21.33
CA LEU A 153 -21.86 8.57 21.11
C LEU A 153 -21.70 9.33 22.43
N LYS A 154 -20.50 9.29 23.02
CA LYS A 154 -20.23 9.91 24.31
C LYS A 154 -19.74 11.35 24.21
N TYR A 155 -19.20 11.70 23.05
CA TYR A 155 -18.49 12.96 22.83
C TYR A 155 -18.87 13.60 21.48
N LEU A 156 -18.81 14.94 21.47
CA LEU A 156 -18.95 15.77 20.28
C LEU A 156 -17.63 16.48 20.02
N ILE A 157 -17.13 16.46 18.79
CA ILE A 157 -15.94 17.21 18.39
C ILE A 157 -16.23 18.72 18.40
N LYS A 158 -15.25 19.53 18.85
CA LYS A 158 -15.33 20.99 18.88
C LYS A 158 -14.16 21.67 18.17
N GLY A 159 -13.13 20.92 17.82
CA GLY A 159 -11.96 21.47 17.14
C GLY A 159 -10.68 20.71 17.42
N VAL A 160 -9.56 21.37 17.21
CA VAL A 160 -8.21 20.83 17.39
C VAL A 160 -7.29 21.81 18.14
N ILE A 161 -6.21 21.28 18.72
CA ILE A 161 -5.15 22.05 19.38
C ILE A 161 -3.88 21.91 18.54
N LEU A 162 -3.24 23.05 18.25
CA LEU A 162 -1.97 23.10 17.53
C LEU A 162 -0.78 23.02 18.47
N ASP A 163 0.39 22.71 17.93
CA ASP A 163 1.66 22.58 18.67
C ASP A 163 2.16 23.87 19.34
N ASN A 164 1.69 25.04 18.89
CA ASN A 164 1.94 26.33 19.53
C ASN A 164 0.89 26.69 20.60
N GLY A 165 -0.04 25.79 20.92
CA GLY A 165 -1.10 25.97 21.90
C GLY A 165 -2.38 26.65 21.38
N ASP A 166 -2.41 27.10 20.13
CA ASP A 166 -3.60 27.69 19.53
C ASP A 166 -4.72 26.65 19.41
N LYS A 167 -5.96 27.07 19.68
CA LYS A 167 -7.17 26.27 19.50
C LYS A 167 -7.90 26.71 18.23
N ILE A 168 -8.15 25.77 17.35
CA ILE A 168 -8.99 26.00 16.16
C ILE A 168 -10.32 25.31 16.38
N PHE A 169 -11.37 26.09 16.58
CA PHE A 169 -12.73 25.57 16.73
C PHE A 169 -13.38 25.34 15.39
N GLY A 170 -14.19 24.29 15.30
CA GLY A 170 -14.96 23.90 14.12
C GLY A 170 -16.04 22.91 14.49
N ASP A 171 -17.06 22.81 13.64
CA ASP A 171 -18.23 21.95 13.84
C ASP A 171 -17.93 20.48 13.54
N LYS A 172 -16.98 20.23 12.62
CA LYS A 172 -16.59 18.90 12.16
C LYS A 172 -15.10 18.82 11.93
N VAL A 173 -14.50 17.63 12.19
CA VAL A 173 -13.07 17.38 12.00
C VAL A 173 -12.87 16.10 11.20
N ILE A 174 -12.02 16.16 10.17
CA ILE A 174 -11.62 15.00 9.37
C ILE A 174 -10.14 14.71 9.63
N ILE A 175 -9.82 13.52 10.12
CA ILE A 175 -8.45 13.05 10.35
C ILE A 175 -7.95 12.31 9.11
N SER A 176 -6.91 12.85 8.49
CA SER A 176 -6.28 12.34 7.26
C SER A 176 -4.75 12.31 7.35
N THR A 177 -4.23 12.01 8.54
CA THR A 177 -2.80 12.12 8.88
C THR A 177 -1.93 10.99 8.36
N GLY A 178 -2.51 9.99 7.69
CA GLY A 178 -1.80 8.81 7.19
C GLY A 178 -1.40 7.83 8.30
N GLY A 179 -0.54 6.87 7.96
CA GLY A 179 -0.02 5.84 8.86
C GLY A 179 1.32 6.21 9.50
N VAL A 180 2.26 5.24 9.51
CA VAL A 180 3.61 5.40 10.06
C VAL A 180 4.72 5.12 9.03
N SER A 181 4.36 4.72 7.82
CA SER A 181 5.32 4.52 6.74
C SER A 181 5.76 5.85 6.15
N TYR A 182 7.03 5.91 5.70
CA TYR A 182 7.65 7.16 5.22
C TYR A 182 7.52 8.32 6.24
N SER A 183 7.84 8.08 7.50
CA SER A 183 7.66 9.02 8.61
C SER A 183 8.23 10.43 8.35
N LYS A 184 9.34 10.54 7.59
CA LYS A 184 9.94 11.81 7.16
C LYS A 184 9.03 12.68 6.28
N THR A 185 7.95 12.12 5.73
CA THR A 185 6.97 12.88 4.93
C THR A 185 5.85 13.51 5.76
N GLY A 186 5.80 13.21 7.06
CA GLY A 186 4.78 13.70 7.99
C GLY A 186 3.86 12.61 8.58
N SER A 187 3.84 11.41 8.01
CA SER A 187 3.09 10.25 8.54
C SER A 187 3.88 9.58 9.67
N ASP A 188 3.95 10.24 10.83
CA ASP A 188 4.76 9.79 11.97
C ASP A 188 3.96 9.00 13.03
N GLY A 189 2.65 8.83 12.83
CA GLY A 189 1.77 8.11 13.74
C GLY A 189 1.42 8.87 15.02
N SER A 190 1.84 10.13 15.18
CA SER A 190 1.57 10.92 16.40
C SER A 190 0.08 11.05 16.71
N MET A 191 -0.77 11.08 15.68
CA MET A 191 -2.22 11.15 15.84
C MET A 191 -2.83 9.88 16.47
N TYR A 192 -2.25 8.72 16.28
CA TYR A 192 -2.78 7.48 16.85
C TYR A 192 -2.86 7.51 18.38
N LYS A 193 -1.81 8.04 19.04
CA LYS A 193 -1.82 8.16 20.51
C LYS A 193 -2.90 9.12 21.00
N ILE A 194 -3.13 10.20 20.27
CA ILE A 194 -4.20 11.17 20.57
C ILE A 194 -5.56 10.47 20.48
N LEU A 195 -5.82 9.77 19.37
CA LEU A 195 -7.07 9.08 19.16
C LEU A 195 -7.32 7.96 20.17
N GLN A 196 -6.26 7.25 20.61
CA GLN A 196 -6.36 6.27 21.70
C GLN A 196 -6.74 6.92 23.04
N ASN A 197 -6.19 8.08 23.36
CA ASN A 197 -6.54 8.83 24.57
C ASN A 197 -8.02 9.27 24.55
N HIS A 198 -8.59 9.45 23.35
CA HIS A 198 -10.00 9.76 23.15
C HIS A 198 -10.89 8.52 22.92
N GLY A 199 -10.37 7.33 23.25
CA GLY A 199 -11.15 6.07 23.32
C GLY A 199 -11.14 5.21 22.06
N HIS A 200 -10.50 5.63 20.96
CA HIS A 200 -10.42 4.82 19.75
C HIS A 200 -9.44 3.67 19.89
N THR A 201 -9.79 2.52 19.35
CA THR A 201 -8.94 1.33 19.30
C THR A 201 -7.95 1.44 18.15
N LEU A 202 -6.65 1.39 18.48
CA LEU A 202 -5.59 1.24 17.51
C LEU A 202 -5.25 -0.23 17.32
N ASN A 203 -5.51 -0.77 16.14
CA ASN A 203 -5.00 -2.08 15.72
C ASN A 203 -3.49 -2.00 15.49
N ARG A 204 -2.77 -3.05 15.88
CA ARG A 204 -1.31 -3.09 15.79
C ARG A 204 -0.83 -2.78 14.38
N LEU A 205 0.21 -1.94 14.33
CA LEU A 205 0.78 -1.46 13.07
C LEU A 205 1.88 -2.41 12.57
N TYR A 206 1.84 -2.74 11.28
CA TYR A 206 2.81 -3.58 10.59
C TYR A 206 3.27 -2.90 9.30
N PRO A 207 4.51 -3.14 8.85
CA PRO A 207 4.91 -2.73 7.51
C PRO A 207 4.17 -3.55 6.46
N ALA A 208 3.67 -2.89 5.43
CA ALA A 208 3.10 -3.52 4.25
C ALA A 208 3.82 -3.02 2.99
N LEU A 209 3.82 -3.81 1.92
CA LEU A 209 4.60 -3.55 0.72
C LEU A 209 6.07 -3.27 1.06
N VAL A 210 6.70 -4.22 1.72
CA VAL A 210 8.04 -4.12 2.31
C VAL A 210 8.93 -5.28 1.85
N PRO A 211 10.23 -5.09 1.63
CA PRO A 211 11.15 -6.18 1.33
C PRO A 211 11.20 -7.21 2.46
N LEU A 212 11.43 -8.47 2.09
CA LEU A 212 11.50 -9.61 3.00
C LEU A 212 12.96 -10.01 3.29
N THR A 213 13.26 -10.29 4.55
CA THR A 213 14.55 -10.85 4.95
C THR A 213 14.50 -12.37 4.91
N ILE A 214 15.59 -12.98 4.40
CA ILE A 214 15.70 -14.41 4.13
C ILE A 214 16.84 -14.99 4.96
N GLU A 215 16.65 -16.22 5.48
CA GLU A 215 17.59 -16.87 6.38
C GLU A 215 18.79 -17.50 5.63
N GLU A 216 18.56 -17.98 4.40
CA GLU A 216 19.55 -18.66 3.57
C GLU A 216 20.68 -17.71 3.17
N LYS A 217 21.88 -17.96 3.69
CA LYS A 217 23.03 -17.06 3.55
C LYS A 217 23.54 -16.92 2.11
N TRP A 218 23.34 -17.95 1.28
CA TRP A 218 23.77 -17.97 -0.12
C TRP A 218 23.04 -16.94 -0.99
N ILE A 219 21.85 -16.47 -0.56
CA ILE A 219 21.09 -15.40 -1.23
C ILE A 219 21.96 -14.17 -1.52
N LYS A 220 22.94 -13.86 -0.65
CA LYS A 220 23.85 -12.72 -0.84
C LYS A 220 24.66 -12.81 -2.13
N ASN A 221 24.97 -14.03 -2.60
CA ASN A 221 25.71 -14.26 -3.84
C ASN A 221 24.88 -13.87 -5.08
N LEU A 222 23.55 -13.75 -4.92
CA LEU A 222 22.61 -13.36 -5.96
C LEU A 222 22.26 -11.86 -5.94
N GLN A 223 22.85 -11.07 -5.05
CA GLN A 223 22.55 -9.64 -4.94
C GLN A 223 22.61 -8.93 -6.29
N GLY A 224 21.54 -8.15 -6.58
CA GLY A 224 21.38 -7.39 -7.81
C GLY A 224 20.80 -8.19 -9.00
N ILE A 225 20.59 -9.50 -8.86
CA ILE A 225 19.96 -10.30 -9.91
C ILE A 225 18.44 -10.08 -9.87
N SER A 226 17.89 -9.62 -10.98
CA SER A 226 16.46 -9.48 -11.20
C SER A 226 15.92 -10.71 -11.94
N MET A 227 14.80 -11.23 -11.46
CA MET A 227 14.03 -12.32 -12.06
C MET A 227 12.70 -11.77 -12.55
N LYS A 228 12.34 -12.10 -13.78
CA LYS A 228 11.11 -11.63 -14.41
C LYS A 228 9.97 -12.63 -14.24
N SER A 229 8.77 -12.10 -13.94
CA SER A 229 7.52 -12.87 -13.91
C SER A 229 7.59 -14.17 -13.10
N VAL A 230 8.24 -14.15 -11.93
CA VAL A 230 8.27 -15.30 -11.02
C VAL A 230 6.95 -15.45 -10.26
N GLU A 231 6.60 -16.66 -9.87
CA GLU A 231 5.52 -16.91 -8.91
C GLU A 231 6.12 -17.14 -7.53
N ILE A 232 5.74 -16.29 -6.57
CA ILE A 232 6.03 -16.49 -5.14
C ILE A 232 4.76 -16.98 -4.44
N SER A 233 4.87 -18.04 -3.66
CA SER A 233 3.73 -18.58 -2.92
C SER A 233 4.09 -19.00 -1.51
N CYS A 234 3.10 -18.99 -0.62
CA CYS A 234 3.21 -19.52 0.73
C CYS A 234 1.88 -20.14 1.17
N LYS A 235 1.93 -20.97 2.20
CA LYS A 235 0.75 -21.56 2.81
C LYS A 235 0.46 -20.87 4.14
N ILE A 236 -0.67 -20.19 4.23
CA ILE A 236 -1.17 -19.58 5.45
C ILE A 236 -2.35 -20.40 5.96
N LYS A 237 -2.17 -21.09 7.08
CA LYS A 237 -3.15 -22.07 7.58
C LYS A 237 -3.46 -23.12 6.50
N LYS A 238 -4.70 -23.14 5.98
CA LYS A 238 -5.15 -24.08 4.93
C LYS A 238 -5.18 -23.44 3.53
N LYS A 239 -4.88 -22.15 3.39
CA LYS A 239 -4.98 -21.41 2.13
C LYS A 239 -3.59 -21.19 1.53
N LYS A 240 -3.38 -21.57 0.26
CA LYS A 240 -2.22 -21.15 -0.53
C LYS A 240 -2.48 -19.73 -1.03
N ILE A 241 -1.52 -18.83 -0.81
CA ILE A 241 -1.46 -17.51 -1.43
C ILE A 241 -0.35 -17.54 -2.45
N SER A 242 -0.63 -17.05 -3.66
CA SER A 242 0.33 -16.97 -4.76
C SER A 242 0.28 -15.59 -5.38
N LYS A 243 1.45 -15.04 -5.75
CA LYS A 243 1.61 -13.75 -6.43
C LYS A 243 2.66 -13.86 -7.52
N THR A 244 2.35 -13.35 -8.70
CA THR A 244 3.26 -13.35 -9.85
C THR A 244 3.76 -11.93 -10.11
N GLY A 245 5.02 -11.80 -10.50
CA GLY A 245 5.64 -10.52 -10.85
C GLY A 245 7.16 -10.58 -10.79
N ASP A 246 7.79 -9.44 -10.99
CA ASP A 246 9.24 -9.31 -10.92
C ASP A 246 9.75 -9.43 -9.48
N MET A 247 10.89 -10.07 -9.30
CA MET A 247 11.62 -10.24 -8.05
C MET A 247 13.07 -9.81 -8.20
N LEU A 248 13.65 -9.24 -7.16
CA LEU A 248 15.05 -8.85 -7.08
C LEU A 248 15.70 -9.46 -5.83
N PHE A 249 16.82 -10.09 -6.00
CA PHE A 249 17.67 -10.52 -4.89
C PHE A 249 18.47 -9.34 -4.31
N ALA A 250 18.46 -9.21 -2.99
CA ALA A 250 19.20 -8.20 -2.24
C ALA A 250 20.12 -8.87 -1.20
N HIS A 251 21.07 -8.13 -0.66
CA HIS A 251 22.02 -8.66 0.34
C HIS A 251 21.34 -9.16 1.63
N PHE A 252 20.12 -8.70 1.92
CA PHE A 252 19.33 -9.10 3.10
C PHE A 252 18.27 -10.15 2.79
N GLY A 253 17.95 -10.40 1.51
CA GLY A 253 16.87 -11.29 1.11
C GLY A 253 16.31 -10.95 -0.26
N ILE A 254 15.01 -10.72 -0.36
CA ILE A 254 14.30 -10.52 -1.63
C ILE A 254 13.39 -9.27 -1.59
N THR A 255 13.20 -8.68 -2.77
CA THR A 255 12.30 -7.54 -3.00
C THR A 255 11.72 -7.61 -4.41
N GLY A 256 11.02 -6.58 -4.84
CA GLY A 256 10.35 -6.52 -6.14
C GLY A 256 8.83 -6.66 -6.02
N PRO A 257 8.07 -6.34 -7.07
CA PRO A 257 6.62 -6.22 -7.03
C PRO A 257 5.89 -7.41 -6.39
N CYS A 258 6.17 -8.65 -6.79
CA CYS A 258 5.49 -9.82 -6.22
C CYS A 258 5.85 -10.05 -4.75
N VAL A 259 7.09 -9.77 -4.35
CA VAL A 259 7.57 -9.90 -2.97
C VAL A 259 6.92 -8.85 -2.08
N LEU A 260 6.86 -7.60 -2.54
CA LEU A 260 6.20 -6.50 -1.82
C LEU A 260 4.73 -6.82 -1.57
N ILE A 261 4.02 -7.33 -2.58
CA ILE A 261 2.63 -7.76 -2.43
C ILE A 261 2.54 -8.91 -1.40
N MET A 262 3.37 -9.95 -1.53
CA MET A 262 3.37 -11.09 -0.62
C MET A 262 3.62 -10.65 0.83
N SER A 263 4.48 -9.67 1.05
CA SER A 263 4.77 -9.16 2.39
C SER A 263 3.54 -8.67 3.15
N SER A 264 2.58 -8.04 2.45
CA SER A 264 1.33 -7.55 3.05
C SER A 264 0.44 -8.68 3.59
N TYR A 265 0.53 -9.87 3.00
CA TYR A 265 -0.24 -11.04 3.45
C TYR A 265 0.40 -11.78 4.62
N ILE A 266 1.72 -11.72 4.74
CA ILE A 266 2.48 -12.49 5.74
C ILE A 266 3.05 -11.63 6.88
N ASN A 267 2.98 -10.30 6.82
CA ASN A 267 3.58 -9.38 7.80
C ASN A 267 3.17 -9.67 9.25
N LYS A 268 1.90 -10.02 9.49
CA LYS A 268 1.37 -10.37 10.82
C LYS A 268 1.83 -11.75 11.32
N ILE A 269 2.23 -12.62 10.40
CA ILE A 269 2.67 -14.00 10.70
C ILE A 269 4.17 -14.01 10.99
N ILE A 270 4.96 -13.36 10.14
CA ILE A 270 6.43 -13.29 10.25
C ILE A 270 6.89 -12.78 11.61
N GLU A 271 6.12 -11.92 12.25
CA GLU A 271 6.43 -11.44 13.60
C GLU A 271 6.42 -12.53 14.68
N LYS A 272 5.67 -13.60 14.45
CA LYS A 272 5.46 -14.69 15.39
C LYS A 272 6.25 -15.94 15.03
N GLU A 273 6.40 -16.22 13.75
CA GLU A 273 7.00 -17.44 13.25
C GLU A 273 7.59 -17.22 11.85
N LYS A 274 8.60 -18.00 11.50
CA LYS A 274 9.19 -18.00 10.15
C LYS A 274 8.19 -18.52 9.14
N VAL A 275 8.21 -17.99 7.93
CA VAL A 275 7.33 -18.38 6.83
C VAL A 275 8.14 -19.01 5.71
N GLU A 276 7.82 -20.25 5.33
CA GLU A 276 8.38 -20.87 4.12
C GLU A 276 7.72 -20.27 2.88
N LEU A 277 8.54 -19.73 2.00
CA LEU A 277 8.17 -19.23 0.69
C LEU A 277 8.60 -20.25 -0.37
N ASN A 278 7.72 -20.52 -1.33
CA ASN A 278 8.04 -21.31 -2.51
C ASN A 278 8.09 -20.38 -3.72
N ILE A 279 9.17 -20.46 -4.51
CA ILE A 279 9.39 -19.62 -5.68
C ILE A 279 9.50 -20.50 -6.91
N ASP A 280 8.65 -20.23 -7.89
CA ASP A 280 8.73 -20.74 -9.24
C ASP A 280 9.33 -19.65 -10.14
N PHE A 281 10.56 -19.87 -10.63
CA PHE A 281 11.26 -18.90 -11.48
C PHE A 281 10.80 -18.91 -12.93
N LEU A 282 10.11 -19.95 -13.37
CA LEU A 282 9.61 -20.13 -14.74
C LEU A 282 8.17 -20.66 -14.71
N PRO A 283 7.19 -19.87 -14.20
CA PRO A 283 5.82 -20.35 -14.00
C PRO A 283 5.13 -20.73 -15.33
N ASN A 284 5.59 -20.16 -16.43
CA ASN A 284 5.04 -20.44 -17.77
C ASN A 284 5.62 -21.70 -18.45
N LEU A 285 6.64 -22.34 -17.84
CA LEU A 285 7.23 -23.59 -18.36
C LEU A 285 6.96 -24.74 -17.38
N ASN A 286 6.58 -25.90 -17.95
CA ASN A 286 6.45 -27.12 -17.16
C ASN A 286 7.81 -27.85 -17.02
N ALA A 287 7.85 -28.92 -16.22
CA ALA A 287 9.07 -29.69 -15.94
C ALA A 287 9.69 -30.31 -17.18
N ASP A 288 8.87 -30.81 -18.11
CA ASP A 288 9.34 -31.46 -19.35
C ASP A 288 9.95 -30.43 -20.32
N GLU A 289 9.39 -29.25 -20.41
CA GLU A 289 9.94 -28.14 -21.21
C GLU A 289 11.30 -27.67 -20.66
N ILE A 290 11.44 -27.58 -19.32
CA ILE A 290 12.74 -27.25 -18.70
C ILE A 290 13.73 -28.39 -18.91
N SER A 291 13.32 -29.66 -18.76
CA SER A 291 14.15 -30.83 -19.07
C SER A 291 14.66 -30.80 -20.51
N SER A 292 13.78 -30.49 -21.46
CA SER A 292 14.15 -30.36 -22.88
C SER A 292 15.19 -29.26 -23.10
N ARG A 293 15.06 -28.13 -22.40
CA ARG A 293 16.07 -27.05 -22.44
C ARG A 293 17.41 -27.48 -21.85
N ILE A 294 17.38 -28.19 -20.71
CA ILE A 294 18.61 -28.72 -20.09
C ILE A 294 19.37 -29.63 -21.07
N ARG A 295 18.65 -30.46 -21.85
CA ARG A 295 19.19 -31.46 -22.78
C ARG A 295 19.40 -30.94 -24.21
N GLU A 296 19.06 -29.69 -24.53
CA GLU A 296 19.00 -29.14 -25.87
C GLU A 296 20.29 -29.37 -26.68
N VAL A 297 21.47 -29.17 -26.05
CA VAL A 297 22.77 -29.45 -26.67
C VAL A 297 23.60 -30.34 -25.72
N PRO A 298 23.67 -31.67 -25.94
CA PRO A 298 24.25 -32.61 -25.01
C PRO A 298 25.69 -32.33 -24.61
N ASN A 299 26.53 -31.87 -25.53
CA ASN A 299 27.94 -31.60 -25.31
C ASN A 299 28.25 -30.23 -24.64
N LYS A 300 27.26 -29.40 -24.43
CA LYS A 300 27.39 -28.10 -23.73
C LYS A 300 27.16 -28.25 -22.22
N ASN A 301 27.81 -27.37 -21.48
CA ASN A 301 27.52 -27.23 -20.04
C ASN A 301 26.07 -26.80 -19.85
N ILE A 302 25.41 -27.28 -18.79
CA ILE A 302 24.00 -27.00 -18.44
C ILE A 302 23.72 -25.51 -18.42
N ILE A 303 24.62 -24.68 -17.87
CA ILE A 303 24.50 -23.22 -17.85
C ILE A 303 24.29 -22.66 -19.25
N ASN A 304 25.02 -23.17 -20.24
CA ASN A 304 24.94 -22.68 -21.62
C ASN A 304 23.61 -23.01 -22.31
N ASN A 305 22.95 -24.06 -21.87
CA ASN A 305 21.62 -24.42 -22.36
C ASN A 305 20.53 -23.59 -21.69
N LEU A 306 20.68 -23.25 -20.40
CA LEU A 306 19.67 -22.54 -19.62
C LEU A 306 19.82 -21.01 -19.59
N LYS A 307 20.98 -20.44 -19.95
CA LYS A 307 21.26 -18.98 -19.83
C LYS A 307 20.36 -18.07 -20.69
N GLN A 308 19.62 -18.64 -21.64
CA GLN A 308 18.65 -17.90 -22.44
C GLN A 308 17.33 -17.66 -21.70
N ILE A 309 17.02 -18.48 -20.71
CA ILE A 309 15.77 -18.43 -19.93
C ILE A 309 15.98 -18.00 -18.46
N LEU A 310 17.20 -18.11 -17.94
CA LEU A 310 17.55 -17.72 -16.57
C LEU A 310 18.90 -16.99 -16.54
N PRO A 311 19.09 -16.01 -15.63
CA PRO A 311 20.36 -15.30 -15.49
C PRO A 311 21.54 -16.24 -15.17
N GLN A 312 22.65 -16.05 -15.85
CA GLN A 312 23.82 -16.95 -15.74
C GLN A 312 24.36 -17.05 -14.30
N ASN A 313 24.41 -15.95 -13.55
CA ASN A 313 24.92 -15.98 -12.18
C ASN A 313 23.96 -16.70 -11.22
N PHE A 314 22.63 -16.64 -11.48
CA PHE A 314 21.65 -17.44 -10.77
C PHE A 314 21.87 -18.94 -11.01
N LEU A 315 22.07 -19.33 -12.27
CA LEU A 315 22.35 -20.71 -12.65
C LEU A 315 23.65 -21.24 -12.01
N LYS A 316 24.72 -20.42 -12.00
CA LYS A 316 25.98 -20.78 -11.34
C LYS A 316 25.76 -21.09 -9.86
N GLU A 317 25.01 -20.24 -9.14
CA GLU A 317 24.76 -20.44 -7.72
C GLU A 317 23.94 -21.72 -7.46
N ILE A 318 22.86 -21.96 -8.22
CA ILE A 318 22.05 -23.18 -8.08
C ILE A 318 22.87 -24.43 -8.34
N LEU A 319 23.66 -24.45 -9.42
CA LEU A 319 24.49 -25.61 -9.73
C LEU A 319 25.61 -25.82 -8.69
N ALA A 320 26.15 -24.76 -8.11
CA ALA A 320 27.07 -24.84 -6.99
C ALA A 320 26.41 -25.46 -5.74
N LEU A 321 25.24 -25.05 -5.39
CA LEU A 321 24.44 -25.62 -4.28
C LEU A 321 24.17 -27.12 -4.49
N LEU A 322 24.01 -27.55 -5.74
CA LEU A 322 23.79 -28.93 -6.10
C LEU A 322 25.11 -29.74 -6.34
N SER A 323 26.27 -29.09 -6.27
CA SER A 323 27.59 -29.69 -6.62
C SER A 323 27.65 -30.19 -8.08
N LEU A 324 27.01 -29.43 -8.99
CA LEU A 324 26.91 -29.76 -10.42
C LEU A 324 27.63 -28.73 -11.32
N ASN A 325 28.62 -28.02 -10.78
CA ASN A 325 29.43 -27.05 -11.53
C ASN A 325 30.05 -27.67 -12.76
N ASP A 326 30.04 -26.94 -13.87
CA ASP A 326 30.67 -27.30 -15.16
C ASP A 326 30.23 -28.64 -15.78
N LYS A 327 29.15 -29.25 -15.27
CA LYS A 327 28.62 -30.51 -15.79
C LYS A 327 28.00 -30.33 -17.19
N LYS A 328 28.36 -31.22 -18.11
CA LYS A 328 27.72 -31.27 -19.44
C LYS A 328 26.33 -31.88 -19.32
N ALA A 329 25.45 -31.49 -20.25
CA ALA A 329 24.11 -32.06 -20.30
C ALA A 329 24.09 -33.58 -20.55
N SER A 330 25.06 -34.09 -21.34
CA SER A 330 25.28 -35.55 -21.57
C SER A 330 25.57 -36.34 -20.30
N ASP A 331 26.29 -35.70 -19.34
CA ASP A 331 26.80 -36.35 -18.14
C ASP A 331 25.85 -36.22 -16.94
N LEU A 332 24.69 -35.55 -17.18
CA LEU A 332 23.70 -35.31 -16.14
C LEU A 332 22.84 -36.54 -15.88
N SER A 333 22.84 -37.01 -14.63
CA SER A 333 21.95 -38.09 -14.22
C SER A 333 20.50 -37.62 -14.19
N LYS A 334 19.54 -38.54 -14.31
CA LYS A 334 18.10 -38.19 -14.19
C LYS A 334 17.76 -37.63 -12.82
N VAL A 335 18.43 -38.11 -11.76
CA VAL A 335 18.24 -37.61 -10.41
C VAL A 335 18.70 -36.14 -10.27
N ASP A 336 19.87 -35.80 -10.81
CA ASP A 336 20.39 -34.44 -10.75
C ASP A 336 19.53 -33.47 -11.60
N GLU A 337 19.04 -33.95 -12.75
CA GLU A 337 18.11 -33.19 -13.58
C GLU A 337 16.83 -32.81 -12.81
N ILE A 338 16.23 -33.78 -12.11
CA ILE A 338 15.04 -33.57 -11.27
C ILE A 338 15.35 -32.53 -10.20
N LYS A 339 16.52 -32.58 -9.54
CA LYS A 339 16.92 -31.59 -8.53
C LYS A 339 17.06 -30.18 -9.13
N ILE A 340 17.65 -30.04 -10.31
CA ILE A 340 17.76 -28.73 -10.99
C ILE A 340 16.35 -28.19 -11.27
N ILE A 341 15.45 -29.00 -11.80
CA ILE A 341 14.08 -28.61 -12.09
C ILE A 341 13.34 -28.22 -10.83
N GLU A 342 13.51 -28.97 -9.73
CA GLU A 342 12.91 -28.66 -8.42
C GLU A 342 13.39 -27.30 -7.89
N TYR A 343 14.70 -26.99 -7.97
CA TYR A 343 15.23 -25.70 -7.58
C TYR A 343 14.71 -24.54 -8.47
N ILE A 344 14.43 -24.79 -9.74
CA ILE A 344 13.86 -23.77 -10.64
C ILE A 344 12.36 -23.57 -10.38
N LYS A 345 11.62 -24.66 -10.15
CA LYS A 345 10.15 -24.65 -10.05
C LYS A 345 9.61 -24.48 -8.65
N ASN A 346 10.36 -24.82 -7.62
CA ASN A 346 9.89 -24.91 -6.25
C ASN A 346 10.98 -24.59 -5.24
N MET A 347 11.76 -23.54 -5.48
CA MET A 347 12.79 -23.12 -4.54
C MET A 347 12.18 -22.69 -3.21
N LYS A 348 12.62 -23.29 -2.14
CA LYS A 348 12.19 -22.96 -0.78
C LYS A 348 13.14 -21.95 -0.17
N LEU A 349 12.55 -20.87 0.34
CA LEU A 349 13.25 -19.82 1.10
C LEU A 349 12.53 -19.60 2.43
N THR A 350 13.31 -19.44 3.49
CA THR A 350 12.81 -19.19 4.83
C THR A 350 12.79 -17.68 5.10
N CYS A 351 11.59 -17.09 5.06
CA CYS A 351 11.40 -15.71 5.44
C CYS A 351 11.38 -15.59 6.97
N ASN A 352 12.29 -14.79 7.52
CA ASN A 352 12.45 -14.58 8.96
C ASN A 352 12.11 -13.16 9.42
N GLY A 353 11.69 -12.27 8.52
CA GLY A 353 11.34 -10.90 8.86
C GLY A 353 11.12 -9.99 7.66
N THR A 354 11.04 -8.71 7.95
CA THR A 354 10.97 -7.62 6.97
C THR A 354 12.09 -6.62 7.24
N THR A 355 12.35 -5.71 6.31
CA THR A 355 13.30 -4.61 6.53
C THR A 355 12.77 -3.52 7.48
N GLY A 356 11.55 -3.69 8.02
CA GLY A 356 10.96 -2.84 9.05
C GLY A 356 10.01 -1.76 8.53
N ILE A 357 9.32 -1.09 9.46
CA ILE A 357 8.22 -0.18 9.16
C ILE A 357 8.66 1.06 8.38
N ASN A 358 9.89 1.51 8.58
CA ASN A 358 10.43 2.70 7.90
C ASN A 358 10.69 2.50 6.41
N THR A 359 10.80 1.25 5.97
CA THR A 359 11.01 0.88 4.56
C THR A 359 9.73 0.37 3.88
N GLY A 360 8.68 0.15 4.66
CA GLY A 360 7.36 -0.20 4.13
C GLY A 360 6.74 0.96 3.36
N MET A 361 6.12 0.68 2.22
CA MET A 361 5.43 1.72 1.43
C MET A 361 4.11 2.12 2.08
N VAL A 362 3.45 1.19 2.77
CA VAL A 362 2.13 1.33 3.36
C VAL A 362 2.16 0.75 4.78
N THR A 363 1.32 1.32 5.64
CA THR A 363 1.05 0.81 6.99
C THR A 363 -0.16 -0.12 6.94
N SER A 364 -0.01 -1.36 7.44
CA SER A 364 -1.13 -2.26 7.75
C SER A 364 -1.48 -2.12 9.23
N GLY A 365 -2.75 -2.01 9.57
CA GLY A 365 -3.19 -1.59 10.90
C GLY A 365 -3.62 -0.13 10.91
N GLY A 366 -4.08 0.38 12.05
CA GLY A 366 -4.62 1.74 12.19
C GLY A 366 -5.87 1.77 13.08
N ILE A 367 -6.66 2.83 12.98
CA ILE A 367 -7.92 2.95 13.73
C ILE A 367 -8.90 1.89 13.26
N SER A 368 -9.50 1.21 14.23
CA SER A 368 -10.41 0.07 13.98
C SER A 368 -11.61 0.48 13.14
N VAL A 369 -11.81 -0.16 11.99
CA VAL A 369 -12.98 0.05 11.13
C VAL A 369 -14.32 -0.25 11.83
N LYS A 370 -14.31 -1.01 12.92
CA LYS A 370 -15.53 -1.33 13.69
C LYS A 370 -16.10 -0.08 14.37
N GLU A 371 -15.25 0.91 14.64
CA GLU A 371 -15.58 2.16 15.31
C GLU A 371 -15.85 3.30 14.33
N ILE A 372 -15.89 3.02 13.03
CA ILE A 372 -16.15 3.98 11.97
C ILE A 372 -17.39 3.54 11.19
N ASN A 373 -18.26 4.48 10.86
CA ASN A 373 -19.38 4.24 9.97
C ASN A 373 -18.87 4.18 8.51
N SER A 374 -19.00 3.03 7.86
CA SER A 374 -18.50 2.83 6.50
C SER A 374 -19.23 3.64 5.43
N SER A 375 -20.43 4.14 5.73
CA SER A 375 -21.24 4.90 4.78
C SER A 375 -20.99 6.41 4.84
N THR A 376 -20.35 6.90 5.91
CA THR A 376 -20.07 8.33 6.12
C THR A 376 -18.63 8.63 6.49
N MET A 377 -17.86 7.62 6.87
CA MET A 377 -16.51 7.73 7.46
C MET A 377 -16.49 8.37 8.85
N GLU A 378 -17.64 8.60 9.48
CA GLU A 378 -17.79 9.19 10.82
C GLU A 378 -17.44 8.20 11.92
N SER A 379 -16.83 8.69 13.00
CA SER A 379 -16.62 7.94 14.24
C SER A 379 -17.95 7.55 14.87
N LYS A 380 -18.02 6.32 15.38
CA LYS A 380 -19.15 5.87 16.21
C LYS A 380 -18.99 6.24 17.70
N LEU A 381 -17.84 6.82 18.08
CA LEU A 381 -17.53 7.18 19.46
C LEU A 381 -17.62 8.69 19.69
N ILE A 382 -17.22 9.48 18.69
CA ILE A 382 -17.19 10.95 18.76
C ILE A 382 -17.96 11.50 17.57
N LYS A 383 -19.08 12.16 17.82
CA LYS A 383 -19.92 12.79 16.81
C LYS A 383 -19.16 13.87 16.04
N ASN A 384 -19.34 13.93 14.72
CA ASN A 384 -18.71 14.89 13.81
C ASN A 384 -17.18 14.73 13.66
N LEU A 385 -16.59 13.64 14.17
CA LEU A 385 -15.21 13.26 13.89
C LEU A 385 -15.17 12.22 12.77
N PHE A 386 -14.39 12.45 11.71
CA PHE A 386 -14.31 11.60 10.53
C PHE A 386 -12.88 11.11 10.33
N PHE A 387 -12.73 9.96 9.68
CA PHE A 387 -11.43 9.35 9.36
C PHE A 387 -11.32 9.05 7.88
N THR A 388 -10.12 9.23 7.29
CA THR A 388 -9.92 8.95 5.86
C THR A 388 -8.47 8.59 5.53
N GLY A 389 -8.30 7.74 4.55
CA GLY A 389 -6.99 7.27 4.10
C GLY A 389 -6.32 6.30 5.07
N GLU A 390 -5.00 6.27 5.05
CA GLU A 390 -4.15 5.27 5.72
C GLU A 390 -4.16 5.34 7.26
N VAL A 391 -4.82 6.33 7.87
CA VAL A 391 -5.03 6.36 9.34
C VAL A 391 -5.98 5.25 9.80
N ILE A 392 -6.80 4.73 8.92
CA ILE A 392 -7.75 3.63 9.13
C ILE A 392 -7.03 2.29 8.89
N ASP A 393 -7.41 1.24 9.62
CA ASP A 393 -6.89 -0.12 9.41
C ASP A 393 -7.37 -0.72 8.07
N ILE A 394 -6.84 -0.20 6.96
CA ILE A 394 -7.09 -0.66 5.60
C ILE A 394 -5.80 -0.53 4.80
N ASP A 395 -5.43 -1.59 4.11
CA ASP A 395 -4.31 -1.60 3.18
C ASP A 395 -4.60 -2.49 1.96
N ALA A 396 -3.95 -2.19 0.85
CA ALA A 396 -4.11 -2.89 -0.41
C ALA A 396 -2.75 -3.21 -1.05
N GLU A 397 -2.78 -4.07 -2.06
CA GLU A 397 -1.64 -4.36 -2.93
C GLU A 397 -1.12 -3.08 -3.61
N THR A 398 0.11 -3.15 -4.16
CA THR A 398 0.60 -2.10 -5.07
C THR A 398 -0.17 -2.12 -6.39
N GLY A 399 -0.29 -0.95 -7.05
CA GLY A 399 -1.02 -0.84 -8.31
C GLY A 399 -1.98 0.34 -8.40
N GLY A 400 -1.85 1.34 -7.52
CA GLY A 400 -2.74 2.51 -7.45
C GLY A 400 -3.88 2.35 -6.44
N TYR A 401 -4.07 1.15 -5.89
CA TYR A 401 -5.20 0.82 -5.02
C TYR A 401 -5.20 1.59 -3.69
N ASN A 402 -4.04 1.74 -3.04
CA ASN A 402 -3.95 2.51 -1.78
C ASN A 402 -4.24 3.99 -1.99
N LEU A 403 -3.86 4.58 -3.12
CA LEU A 403 -4.20 5.96 -3.46
C LEU A 403 -5.68 6.09 -3.80
N GLN A 404 -6.28 5.12 -4.51
CA GLN A 404 -7.73 5.11 -4.72
C GLN A 404 -8.49 5.04 -3.40
N ILE A 405 -8.08 4.18 -2.46
CA ILE A 405 -8.66 4.13 -1.10
C ILE A 405 -8.57 5.52 -0.44
N ALA A 406 -7.42 6.18 -0.53
CA ALA A 406 -7.23 7.50 0.04
C ALA A 406 -8.17 8.55 -0.59
N PHE A 407 -8.30 8.56 -1.91
CA PHE A 407 -9.18 9.48 -2.62
C PHE A 407 -10.66 9.18 -2.38
N SER A 408 -11.08 7.90 -2.46
CA SER A 408 -12.48 7.51 -2.28
C SER A 408 -12.97 7.76 -0.85
N THR A 409 -12.16 7.40 0.17
CA THR A 409 -12.51 7.66 1.57
C THR A 409 -12.48 9.17 1.88
N GLY A 410 -11.55 9.91 1.27
CA GLY A 410 -11.48 11.37 1.36
C GLY A 410 -12.73 12.02 0.76
N TYR A 411 -13.13 11.61 -0.42
CA TYR A 411 -14.35 12.10 -1.06
C TYR A 411 -15.59 11.83 -0.21
N LEU A 412 -15.78 10.57 0.22
CA LEU A 412 -16.93 10.17 1.02
C LEU A 412 -17.01 10.96 2.34
N SER A 413 -15.89 11.11 3.06
CA SER A 413 -15.88 11.91 4.29
C SER A 413 -16.23 13.37 4.03
N GLY A 414 -15.72 13.94 2.93
CA GLY A 414 -15.98 15.33 2.56
C GLY A 414 -17.42 15.63 2.18
N ILE A 415 -18.12 14.70 1.51
CA ILE A 415 -19.55 14.88 1.20
C ILE A 415 -20.47 14.57 2.39
N SER A 416 -19.96 13.92 3.44
CA SER A 416 -20.71 13.54 4.65
C SER A 416 -20.67 14.61 5.75
N VAL A 417 -19.85 15.64 5.59
CA VAL A 417 -19.71 16.76 6.54
C VAL A 417 -20.63 17.93 6.21
#